data_4d4da801be2d51321f2c428162ff73e5
#
_entry.id   4d4da801be2d51321f2c428162ff73e5
#
_cell.length_a   1.000
_cell.length_b   1.000
_cell.length_c   1.000
_cell.angle_alpha   90.00
_cell.angle_beta   90.00
_cell.angle_gamma   90.00
#
_symmetry.space_group_name_H-M   'P 1'
#
loop_
_entity.id
_entity.type
_entity.pdbx_description
1 polymer ?
#
loop_
_entity_poly.entity_id
_entity_poly.type
_entity_poly.pdbx_seq_one_letter_code
_entity_poly.pdbx_strand_id
1 'polypeptide(L)'
;EGKAVFVNAVDPVAARQVLAVGDVDGSFADLTDRGIAVSQRKAEAFGWSVGDVVPIRFVATGVRPVRVQYIFSETTFGDYFITLGSWNRNFVQQVDTFVFVKLKPGVTAEAGRAAIEGVLTDYPTVRLRDNAEYRAEQAAQVDQLVRIVYALLLMALIIALIGIANTLALSIHERVRELGLLRAVGMTRSQIRSAVRWESVIIALLGALLGLVIGLLFGWSVVRALRDEGFTTFAIAPGQLVSVVVVLTVASVGAAILPARRAARIDVLAAIAAE
;
A
#
# COMPACT_ATOMS: atom_id res chain seq x y z
N GLU A 1 27.99 1.66 8.75
CA GLU A 1 28.66 1.32 7.49
C GLU A 1 27.84 1.82 6.32
N GLY A 2 28.43 2.73 5.53
CA GLY A 2 27.82 3.70 4.64
C GLY A 2 26.82 3.20 3.60
N LYS A 3 25.54 3.20 3.95
CA LYS A 3 24.50 3.22 2.93
C LYS A 3 24.48 4.60 2.27
N ALA A 4 24.43 4.64 0.93
CA ALA A 4 24.16 5.87 0.21
C ALA A 4 22.75 6.34 0.57
N VAL A 5 22.62 7.62 0.92
CA VAL A 5 21.34 8.23 1.29
C VAL A 5 21.09 9.44 0.40
N PHE A 6 19.82 9.70 0.10
CA PHE A 6 19.44 10.94 -0.56
C PHE A 6 19.46 12.09 0.44
N VAL A 7 20.08 13.18 0.03
CA VAL A 7 20.13 14.42 0.80
C VAL A 7 19.57 15.54 -0.06
N ASN A 8 18.65 16.31 0.46
CA ASN A 8 18.12 17.49 -0.20
C ASN A 8 18.87 18.74 0.22
N ALA A 9 19.13 19.61 -0.72
CA ALA A 9 19.74 20.92 -0.46
C ALA A 9 18.70 22.02 -0.66
N VAL A 10 18.59 22.91 0.30
CA VAL A 10 17.61 24.00 0.29
C VAL A 10 18.21 25.30 0.81
N ASP A 11 17.59 26.42 0.46
CA ASP A 11 17.74 27.65 1.23
C ASP A 11 16.80 27.55 2.44
N PRO A 12 17.32 27.54 3.68
CA PRO A 12 16.50 27.31 4.88
C PRO A 12 15.41 28.36 5.10
N VAL A 13 15.71 29.62 4.75
CA VAL A 13 14.77 30.74 4.94
C VAL A 13 13.65 30.69 3.91
N ALA A 14 13.99 30.44 2.65
CA ALA A 14 13.02 30.32 1.58
C ALA A 14 12.18 29.03 1.73
N ALA A 15 12.81 27.93 2.07
CA ALA A 15 12.15 26.64 2.23
C ALA A 15 11.07 26.65 3.33
N ARG A 16 11.31 27.32 4.45
CA ARG A 16 10.32 27.48 5.52
C ARG A 16 9.03 28.19 5.09
N GLN A 17 9.08 28.98 4.04
CA GLN A 17 7.89 29.68 3.52
C GLN A 17 6.98 28.77 2.67
N VAL A 18 7.54 27.67 2.15
CA VAL A 18 6.87 26.79 1.17
C VAL A 18 6.73 25.35 1.65
N LEU A 19 7.58 24.91 2.58
CA LEU A 19 7.58 23.56 3.14
C LEU A 19 7.06 23.58 4.59
N ALA A 20 6.09 22.71 4.87
CA ALA A 20 5.69 22.39 6.23
C ALA A 20 6.43 21.11 6.64
N VAL A 21 7.54 21.25 7.37
CA VAL A 21 8.42 20.13 7.72
C VAL A 21 8.12 19.50 9.08
N GLY A 22 7.25 20.14 9.90
CA GLY A 22 6.88 19.67 11.23
C GLY A 22 8.07 19.77 12.21
N ASP A 23 8.15 20.89 12.92
CA ASP A 23 9.24 21.17 13.88
C ASP A 23 9.14 20.20 15.07
N VAL A 24 10.23 19.47 15.38
CA VAL A 24 10.35 18.60 16.56
C VAL A 24 11.37 19.18 17.54
N ASP A 25 12.59 19.48 17.08
CA ASP A 25 13.65 20.07 17.90
C ASP A 25 14.56 20.96 17.03
N GLY A 26 14.92 22.12 17.54
CA GLY A 26 15.66 23.14 16.81
C GLY A 26 14.80 23.99 15.87
N SER A 27 15.42 24.67 14.92
CA SER A 27 14.76 25.49 13.91
C SER A 27 15.35 25.27 12.52
N PHE A 28 14.49 25.05 11.56
CA PHE A 28 14.93 24.87 10.17
C PHE A 28 15.59 26.13 9.59
N ALA A 29 15.19 27.32 10.06
CA ALA A 29 15.77 28.58 9.62
C ALA A 29 17.22 28.80 10.11
N ASP A 30 17.60 28.12 11.19
CA ASP A 30 18.93 28.23 11.79
C ASP A 30 19.95 27.25 11.20
N LEU A 31 19.52 26.47 10.18
CA LEU A 31 20.39 25.52 9.51
C LEU A 31 21.55 26.24 8.81
N THR A 32 22.77 25.91 9.19
CA THR A 32 23.98 26.47 8.61
C THR A 32 24.67 25.51 7.65
N ASP A 33 25.66 25.99 6.92
CA ASP A 33 26.44 25.17 5.97
C ASP A 33 27.28 24.06 6.61
N ARG A 34 27.38 24.03 7.93
CA ARG A 34 28.07 22.97 8.70
C ARG A 34 27.06 22.08 9.44
N GLY A 35 25.77 22.33 9.22
CA GLY A 35 24.66 21.59 9.82
C GLY A 35 23.95 20.66 8.89
N ILE A 36 23.17 19.78 9.51
CA ILE A 36 22.21 18.91 8.85
C ILE A 36 20.91 18.92 9.61
N ALA A 37 19.80 18.95 8.87
CA ALA A 37 18.50 18.62 9.41
C ALA A 37 18.19 17.14 9.15
N VAL A 38 17.64 16.46 10.15
CA VAL A 38 17.43 15.01 10.15
C VAL A 38 15.99 14.72 10.54
N SER A 39 15.36 13.75 9.88
CA SER A 39 14.02 13.31 10.30
C SER A 39 14.05 12.69 11.70
N GLN A 40 12.97 12.88 12.45
CA GLN A 40 12.81 12.29 13.79
C GLN A 40 13.06 10.79 13.75
N ARG A 41 12.53 10.11 12.74
CA ARG A 41 12.72 8.66 12.53
C ARG A 41 14.22 8.28 12.46
N LYS A 42 15.03 9.05 11.75
CA LYS A 42 16.47 8.77 11.62
C LYS A 42 17.23 9.20 12.88
N ALA A 43 16.82 10.29 13.50
CA ALA A 43 17.39 10.72 14.77
C ALA A 43 17.20 9.65 15.85
N GLU A 44 15.98 9.09 15.97
CA GLU A 44 15.68 7.99 16.90
C GLU A 44 16.46 6.70 16.55
N ALA A 45 16.52 6.32 15.27
CA ALA A 45 17.20 5.10 14.83
C ALA A 45 18.71 5.10 15.08
N PHE A 46 19.34 6.30 15.03
CA PHE A 46 20.78 6.46 15.26
C PHE A 46 21.13 7.02 16.64
N GLY A 47 20.13 7.38 17.45
CA GLY A 47 20.32 8.01 18.76
C GLY A 47 20.90 9.42 18.66
N TRP A 48 20.56 10.18 17.60
CA TRP A 48 21.03 11.54 17.37
C TRP A 48 20.12 12.59 18.01
N SER A 49 20.74 13.60 18.60
CA SER A 49 20.07 14.76 19.17
C SER A 49 20.59 16.06 18.55
N VAL A 50 19.82 17.12 18.65
CA VAL A 50 20.30 18.46 18.22
C VAL A 50 21.55 18.83 19.01
N GLY A 51 22.59 19.24 18.29
CA GLY A 51 23.92 19.54 18.84
C GLY A 51 24.96 18.46 18.57
N ASP A 52 24.58 17.23 18.33
CA ASP A 52 25.51 16.15 18.06
C ASP A 52 26.31 16.38 16.77
N VAL A 53 27.56 15.93 16.78
CA VAL A 53 28.44 16.00 15.61
C VAL A 53 28.62 14.61 15.04
N VAL A 54 28.14 14.41 13.82
CA VAL A 54 28.13 13.10 13.14
C VAL A 54 29.06 13.12 11.92
N PRO A 55 29.83 12.04 11.67
CA PRO A 55 30.67 11.94 10.50
C PRO A 55 29.84 11.56 9.28
N ILE A 56 29.74 12.45 8.29
CA ILE A 56 29.06 12.20 7.02
C ILE A 56 30.09 12.11 5.89
N ARG A 57 29.95 11.10 5.04
CA ARG A 57 30.80 10.94 3.85
C ARG A 57 30.14 11.60 2.65
N PHE A 58 30.72 12.67 2.17
CA PHE A 58 30.32 13.38 0.96
C PHE A 58 31.12 12.89 -0.26
N VAL A 59 30.52 13.02 -1.46
CA VAL A 59 31.13 12.53 -2.69
C VAL A 59 32.41 13.26 -3.05
N ALA A 60 32.42 14.60 -2.94
CA ALA A 60 33.56 15.40 -3.34
C ALA A 60 34.61 15.62 -2.24
N THR A 61 34.20 15.72 -0.97
CA THR A 61 35.07 16.13 0.11
C THR A 61 35.42 15.06 1.14
N GLY A 62 34.90 13.83 0.93
CA GLY A 62 35.14 12.71 1.84
C GLY A 62 34.36 12.84 3.15
N VAL A 63 34.90 12.30 4.24
CA VAL A 63 34.25 12.32 5.56
C VAL A 63 34.43 13.68 6.20
N ARG A 64 33.32 14.31 6.58
CA ARG A 64 33.28 15.60 7.29
C ARG A 64 32.43 15.49 8.55
N PRO A 65 32.82 16.15 9.64
CA PRO A 65 31.98 16.32 10.81
C PRO A 65 30.86 17.33 10.50
N VAL A 66 29.61 16.91 10.70
CA VAL A 66 28.43 17.75 10.48
C VAL A 66 27.60 17.77 11.76
N ARG A 67 27.09 18.93 12.16
CA ARG A 67 26.29 19.07 13.37
C ARG A 67 24.81 18.86 13.04
N VAL A 68 24.14 18.02 13.79
CA VAL A 68 22.67 17.94 13.77
C VAL A 68 22.12 19.24 14.38
N GLN A 69 21.41 20.03 13.58
CA GLN A 69 20.91 21.36 14.01
C GLN A 69 19.40 21.41 14.08
N TYR A 70 18.71 20.47 13.43
CA TYR A 70 17.27 20.46 13.38
C TYR A 70 16.74 19.03 13.21
N ILE A 71 15.70 18.71 13.96
CA ILE A 71 14.94 17.45 13.83
C ILE A 71 13.51 17.78 13.42
N PHE A 72 13.01 17.09 12.39
CA PHE A 72 11.70 17.32 11.81
C PHE A 72 10.90 16.01 11.67
N SER A 73 9.55 16.11 11.63
CA SER A 73 8.66 14.93 11.56
C SER A 73 8.20 14.60 10.16
N GLU A 74 8.06 15.58 9.25
CA GLU A 74 7.49 15.38 7.93
C GLU A 74 8.55 14.89 6.92
N THR A 75 8.39 13.67 6.41
CA THR A 75 9.40 13.00 5.57
C THR A 75 9.04 12.93 4.09
N THR A 76 8.00 13.63 3.65
CA THR A 76 7.54 13.62 2.24
C THR A 76 8.66 13.92 1.24
N PHE A 77 9.59 14.79 1.60
CA PHE A 77 10.72 15.17 0.75
C PHE A 77 12.05 14.51 1.17
N GLY A 78 12.03 13.55 2.06
CA GLY A 78 13.20 12.77 2.48
C GLY A 78 13.59 12.98 3.94
N ASP A 79 14.67 12.32 4.33
CA ASP A 79 15.10 12.24 5.73
C ASP A 79 16.18 13.27 6.11
N TYR A 80 16.83 13.90 5.11
CA TYR A 80 17.99 14.73 5.34
C TYR A 80 17.94 16.01 4.51
N PHE A 81 18.18 17.15 5.16
CA PHE A 81 18.35 18.43 4.48
C PHE A 81 19.66 19.08 4.88
N ILE A 82 20.33 19.69 3.91
CA ILE A 82 21.49 20.57 4.07
C ILE A 82 21.22 21.89 3.38
N THR A 83 22.05 22.89 3.62
CA THR A 83 21.97 24.15 2.88
C THR A 83 22.54 24.02 1.48
N LEU A 84 22.11 24.90 0.56
CA LEU A 84 22.72 25.03 -0.78
C LEU A 84 24.22 25.33 -0.69
N GLY A 85 24.68 26.12 0.32
CA GLY A 85 26.10 26.39 0.55
C GLY A 85 26.89 25.14 0.95
N SER A 86 26.27 24.25 1.76
CA SER A 86 26.86 22.95 2.06
C SER A 86 26.92 22.04 0.81
N TRP A 87 25.86 22.05 0.01
CA TRP A 87 25.82 21.28 -1.24
C TRP A 87 26.93 21.68 -2.21
N ASN A 88 27.05 22.97 -2.51
CA ASN A 88 28.04 23.50 -3.45
C ASN A 88 29.49 23.17 -3.06
N ARG A 89 29.76 22.97 -1.76
CA ARG A 89 31.08 22.54 -1.29
C ARG A 89 31.34 21.06 -1.37
N ASN A 90 30.31 20.24 -1.25
CA ASN A 90 30.45 18.81 -1.02
C ASN A 90 30.00 17.94 -2.19
N PHE A 91 29.36 18.55 -3.20
CA PHE A 91 28.88 17.85 -4.41
C PHE A 91 29.35 18.56 -5.67
N VAL A 92 29.61 17.79 -6.72
CA VAL A 92 30.15 18.30 -7.99
C VAL A 92 29.05 18.82 -8.92
N GLN A 93 27.86 18.23 -8.84
CA GLN A 93 26.73 18.58 -9.71
C GLN A 93 25.56 19.08 -8.87
N GLN A 94 24.92 20.14 -9.33
CA GLN A 94 23.64 20.59 -8.82
C GLN A 94 22.54 20.14 -9.80
N VAL A 95 21.58 19.41 -9.28
CA VAL A 95 20.38 19.00 -10.02
C VAL A 95 19.18 19.42 -9.20
N ASP A 96 18.41 20.36 -9.73
CA ASP A 96 17.18 20.81 -9.07
C ASP A 96 16.07 19.85 -9.46
N THR A 97 15.63 19.03 -8.50
CA THR A 97 14.56 18.04 -8.69
C THR A 97 13.19 18.68 -8.52
N PHE A 98 13.08 19.63 -7.58
CA PHE A 98 11.84 20.34 -7.27
C PHE A 98 12.13 21.84 -7.08
N VAL A 99 11.25 22.65 -7.65
CA VAL A 99 11.21 24.10 -7.40
C VAL A 99 9.84 24.43 -6.79
N PHE A 100 9.83 24.91 -5.58
CA PHE A 100 8.61 25.32 -4.89
C PHE A 100 8.38 26.82 -5.06
N VAL A 101 7.20 27.19 -5.52
CA VAL A 101 6.83 28.57 -5.76
C VAL A 101 5.65 28.96 -4.86
N LYS A 102 5.83 30.01 -4.07
CA LYS A 102 4.75 30.62 -3.30
C LYS A 102 4.32 31.92 -3.98
N LEU A 103 3.04 32.02 -4.31
CA LEU A 103 2.50 33.25 -4.89
C LEU A 103 2.45 34.36 -3.84
N LYS A 104 2.69 35.59 -4.28
CA LYS A 104 2.53 36.78 -3.43
C LYS A 104 1.06 36.98 -3.05
N PRO A 105 0.78 37.60 -1.89
CA PRO A 105 -0.58 37.98 -1.53
C PRO A 105 -1.23 38.80 -2.65
N GLY A 106 -2.47 38.45 -3.00
CA GLY A 106 -3.25 39.13 -4.05
C GLY A 106 -3.03 38.58 -5.46
N VAL A 107 -2.10 37.67 -5.71
CA VAL A 107 -1.96 36.98 -7.00
C VAL A 107 -2.88 35.76 -7.01
N THR A 108 -3.75 35.67 -8.01
CA THR A 108 -4.61 34.49 -8.20
C THR A 108 -3.80 33.30 -8.70
N ALA A 109 -4.26 32.09 -8.44
CA ALA A 109 -3.61 30.86 -8.89
C ALA A 109 -3.47 30.83 -10.42
N GLU A 110 -4.48 31.31 -11.15
CA GLU A 110 -4.49 31.38 -12.61
C GLU A 110 -3.44 32.34 -13.16
N ALA A 111 -3.36 33.55 -12.59
CA ALA A 111 -2.37 34.53 -13.00
C ALA A 111 -0.94 34.08 -12.66
N GLY A 112 -0.76 33.42 -11.50
CA GLY A 112 0.51 32.82 -11.11
C GLY A 112 0.93 31.69 -12.05
N ARG A 113 -0.01 30.80 -12.40
CA ARG A 113 0.22 29.72 -13.36
C ARG A 113 0.65 30.26 -14.72
N ALA A 114 -0.09 31.21 -15.29
CA ALA A 114 0.21 31.79 -16.59
C ALA A 114 1.60 32.46 -16.63
N ALA A 115 1.97 33.18 -15.55
CA ALA A 115 3.29 33.80 -15.45
C ALA A 115 4.42 32.77 -15.40
N ILE A 116 4.24 31.68 -14.65
CA ILE A 116 5.25 30.62 -14.55
C ILE A 116 5.34 29.84 -15.85
N GLU A 117 4.24 29.49 -16.50
CA GLU A 117 4.20 28.80 -17.79
C GLU A 117 4.92 29.59 -18.88
N GLY A 118 4.82 30.92 -18.85
CA GLY A 118 5.58 31.80 -19.73
C GLY A 118 7.08 31.65 -19.58
N VAL A 119 7.58 31.50 -18.35
CA VAL A 119 9.01 31.25 -18.09
C VAL A 119 9.41 29.83 -18.47
N LEU A 120 8.52 28.84 -18.25
CA LEU A 120 8.79 27.43 -18.54
C LEU A 120 8.88 27.11 -20.05
N THR A 121 8.53 28.03 -20.93
CA THR A 121 8.72 27.89 -22.38
C THR A 121 10.18 27.56 -22.73
N ASP A 122 11.12 28.10 -21.97
CA ASP A 122 12.54 27.87 -22.13
C ASP A 122 13.05 26.57 -21.46
N TYR A 123 12.17 25.89 -20.68
CA TYR A 123 12.50 24.70 -19.90
C TYR A 123 11.51 23.55 -20.18
N PRO A 124 11.55 22.92 -21.35
CA PRO A 124 10.52 21.95 -21.79
C PRO A 124 10.45 20.67 -20.94
N THR A 125 11.45 20.39 -20.13
CA THR A 125 11.49 19.22 -19.23
C THR A 125 10.83 19.48 -17.88
N VAL A 126 10.58 20.75 -17.54
CA VAL A 126 9.96 21.13 -16.26
C VAL A 126 8.44 21.14 -16.41
N ARG A 127 7.76 20.59 -15.43
CA ARG A 127 6.29 20.56 -15.36
C ARG A 127 5.78 21.37 -14.18
N LEU A 128 4.92 22.32 -14.46
CA LEU A 128 4.21 23.03 -13.42
C LEU A 128 3.05 22.18 -12.89
N ARG A 129 2.93 22.07 -11.58
CA ARG A 129 1.86 21.39 -10.88
C ARG A 129 1.44 22.20 -9.68
N ASP A 130 0.15 22.26 -9.43
CA ASP A 130 -0.34 22.73 -8.15
C ASP A 130 -0.38 21.57 -7.12
N ASN A 131 -0.70 21.93 -5.87
CA ASN A 131 -0.75 20.94 -4.79
C ASN A 131 -1.82 19.86 -5.02
N ALA A 132 -2.92 20.18 -5.69
CA ALA A 132 -4.01 19.25 -5.98
C ALA A 132 -3.59 18.29 -7.10
N GLU A 133 -2.99 18.80 -8.16
CA GLU A 133 -2.43 18.02 -9.27
C GLU A 133 -1.33 17.07 -8.78
N TYR A 134 -0.41 17.55 -7.93
CA TYR A 134 0.65 16.74 -7.36
C TYR A 134 0.09 15.58 -6.52
N ARG A 135 -0.88 15.86 -5.64
CA ARG A 135 -1.54 14.83 -4.83
C ARG A 135 -2.32 13.84 -5.68
N ALA A 136 -3.02 14.32 -6.71
CA ALA A 136 -3.76 13.45 -7.62
C ALA A 136 -2.84 12.51 -8.40
N GLU A 137 -1.68 12.99 -8.83
CA GLU A 137 -0.69 12.18 -9.55
C GLU A 137 -0.05 11.12 -8.64
N GLN A 138 0.27 11.48 -7.38
CA GLN A 138 0.73 10.51 -6.39
C GLN A 138 -0.33 9.44 -6.09
N ALA A 139 -1.60 9.87 -5.94
CA ALA A 139 -2.71 8.95 -5.75
C ALA A 139 -2.90 8.02 -6.95
N ALA A 140 -2.77 8.53 -8.18
CA ALA A 140 -2.91 7.72 -9.40
C ALA A 140 -1.87 6.61 -9.51
N GLN A 141 -0.64 6.82 -9.04
CA GLN A 141 0.39 5.79 -9.01
C GLN A 141 0.01 4.67 -8.03
N VAL A 142 -0.48 5.03 -6.85
CA VAL A 142 -0.97 4.06 -5.86
C VAL A 142 -2.18 3.30 -6.41
N ASP A 143 -3.14 4.00 -7.02
CA ASP A 143 -4.32 3.40 -7.64
C ASP A 143 -3.98 2.39 -8.75
N GLN A 144 -2.91 2.64 -9.49
CA GLN A 144 -2.44 1.70 -10.51
C GLN A 144 -1.94 0.40 -9.87
N LEU A 145 -1.14 0.49 -8.80
CA LEU A 145 -0.67 -0.70 -8.07
C LEU A 145 -1.85 -1.45 -7.44
N VAL A 146 -2.79 -0.72 -6.83
CA VAL A 146 -3.99 -1.29 -6.24
C VAL A 146 -4.84 -2.02 -7.29
N ARG A 147 -5.00 -1.47 -8.50
CA ARG A 147 -5.71 -2.16 -9.61
C ARG A 147 -5.05 -3.48 -9.99
N ILE A 148 -3.72 -3.53 -10.05
CA ILE A 148 -2.98 -4.77 -10.33
C ILE A 148 -3.24 -5.80 -9.23
N VAL A 149 -3.19 -5.39 -7.97
CA VAL A 149 -3.48 -6.27 -6.83
C VAL A 149 -4.92 -6.80 -6.91
N TYR A 150 -5.91 -5.96 -7.21
CA TYR A 150 -7.30 -6.41 -7.38
C TYR A 150 -7.46 -7.39 -8.54
N ALA A 151 -6.75 -7.19 -9.65
CA ALA A 151 -6.77 -8.14 -10.76
C ALA A 151 -6.22 -9.52 -10.35
N LEU A 152 -5.11 -9.54 -9.61
CA LEU A 152 -4.54 -10.78 -9.06
C LEU A 152 -5.47 -11.46 -8.04
N LEU A 153 -6.12 -10.67 -7.17
CA LEU A 153 -7.12 -11.18 -6.23
C LEU A 153 -8.32 -11.77 -6.95
N LEU A 154 -8.79 -11.14 -8.03
CA LEU A 154 -9.88 -11.68 -8.85
C LEU A 154 -9.49 -13.01 -9.49
N MET A 155 -8.28 -13.14 -10.03
CA MET A 155 -7.77 -14.41 -10.55
C MET A 155 -7.72 -15.49 -9.46
N ALA A 156 -7.19 -15.16 -8.28
CA ALA A 156 -7.14 -16.08 -7.14
C ALA A 156 -8.55 -16.52 -6.71
N LEU A 157 -9.51 -15.59 -6.71
CA LEU A 157 -10.91 -15.89 -6.43
C LEU A 157 -11.50 -16.89 -7.45
N ILE A 158 -11.28 -16.67 -8.75
CA ILE A 158 -11.75 -17.57 -9.80
C ILE A 158 -11.18 -18.98 -9.59
N ILE A 159 -9.89 -19.10 -9.33
CA ILE A 159 -9.22 -20.39 -9.06
C ILE A 159 -9.84 -21.05 -7.82
N ALA A 160 -10.06 -20.30 -6.75
CA ALA A 160 -10.70 -20.81 -5.53
C ALA A 160 -12.12 -21.33 -5.79
N LEU A 161 -12.93 -20.61 -6.58
CA LEU A 161 -14.28 -21.01 -6.93
C LEU A 161 -14.32 -22.29 -7.78
N ILE A 162 -13.38 -22.43 -8.71
CA ILE A 162 -13.21 -23.67 -9.50
C ILE A 162 -12.81 -24.81 -8.55
N GLY A 163 -11.91 -24.58 -7.61
CA GLY A 163 -11.52 -25.54 -6.58
C GLY A 163 -12.69 -26.01 -5.72
N ILE A 164 -13.53 -25.08 -5.23
CA ILE A 164 -14.73 -25.40 -4.46
C ILE A 164 -15.72 -26.23 -5.31
N ALA A 165 -15.96 -25.83 -6.56
CA ALA A 165 -16.86 -26.55 -7.45
C ALA A 165 -16.36 -27.96 -7.72
N ASN A 166 -15.05 -28.16 -7.91
CA ASN A 166 -14.43 -29.46 -8.13
C ASN A 166 -14.50 -30.35 -6.87
N THR A 167 -14.18 -29.79 -5.70
CA THR A 167 -14.27 -30.51 -4.43
C THR A 167 -15.69 -30.97 -4.12
N LEU A 168 -16.69 -30.09 -4.35
CA LEU A 168 -18.09 -30.44 -4.18
C LEU A 168 -18.52 -31.50 -5.17
N ALA A 169 -18.08 -31.42 -6.44
CA ALA A 169 -18.39 -32.43 -7.45
C ALA A 169 -17.84 -33.81 -7.06
N LEU A 170 -16.60 -33.86 -6.55
CA LEU A 170 -16.00 -35.10 -6.09
C LEU A 170 -16.71 -35.65 -4.85
N SER A 171 -16.95 -34.81 -3.83
CA SER A 171 -17.71 -35.18 -2.63
C SER A 171 -19.11 -35.79 -2.98
N ILE A 172 -19.82 -35.17 -3.91
CA ILE A 172 -21.10 -35.69 -4.38
C ILE A 172 -20.92 -37.04 -5.05
N HIS A 173 -19.86 -37.22 -5.86
CA HIS A 173 -19.60 -38.48 -6.56
C HIS A 173 -19.30 -39.62 -5.58
N GLU A 174 -18.51 -39.40 -4.59
CA GLU A 174 -18.16 -40.35 -3.52
C GLU A 174 -19.38 -40.73 -2.67
N ARG A 175 -20.36 -39.82 -2.51
CA ARG A 175 -21.58 -40.02 -1.68
C ARG A 175 -22.85 -40.28 -2.50
N VAL A 176 -22.73 -40.67 -3.78
CA VAL A 176 -23.88 -40.93 -4.66
C VAL A 176 -24.84 -41.92 -4.04
N ARG A 177 -24.34 -43.03 -3.48
CA ARG A 177 -25.14 -44.07 -2.84
C ARG A 177 -25.90 -43.56 -1.60
N GLU A 178 -25.22 -42.78 -0.74
CA GLU A 178 -25.86 -42.16 0.44
C GLU A 178 -26.99 -41.21 0.02
N LEU A 179 -26.73 -40.35 -0.98
CA LEU A 179 -27.72 -39.42 -1.50
C LEU A 179 -28.90 -40.16 -2.19
N GLY A 180 -28.60 -41.28 -2.85
CA GLY A 180 -29.62 -42.15 -3.41
C GLY A 180 -30.52 -42.77 -2.35
N LEU A 181 -29.96 -43.33 -1.29
CA LEU A 181 -30.68 -43.86 -0.13
C LEU A 181 -31.56 -42.81 0.56
N LEU A 182 -31.01 -41.60 0.81
CA LEU A 182 -31.76 -40.49 1.39
C LEU A 182 -32.97 -40.10 0.51
N ARG A 183 -32.83 -40.16 -0.81
CA ARG A 183 -33.93 -39.92 -1.71
C ARG A 183 -34.97 -41.04 -1.69
N ALA A 184 -34.55 -42.29 -1.58
CA ALA A 184 -35.45 -43.42 -1.43
C ALA A 184 -36.30 -43.31 -0.15
N VAL A 185 -35.76 -42.76 0.92
CA VAL A 185 -36.47 -42.54 2.19
C VAL A 185 -37.30 -41.24 2.16
N GLY A 186 -37.31 -40.47 1.06
CA GLY A 186 -38.19 -39.31 0.88
C GLY A 186 -37.53 -37.94 0.84
N MET A 187 -36.22 -37.86 0.83
CA MET A 187 -35.50 -36.56 0.70
C MET A 187 -35.81 -35.93 -0.68
N THR A 188 -36.23 -34.68 -0.66
CA THR A 188 -36.57 -33.93 -1.88
C THR A 188 -35.34 -33.40 -2.61
N ARG A 189 -35.45 -33.15 -3.91
CA ARG A 189 -34.38 -32.49 -4.71
C ARG A 189 -33.98 -31.11 -4.16
N SER A 190 -34.94 -30.42 -3.54
CA SER A 190 -34.68 -29.10 -2.93
C SER A 190 -33.79 -29.22 -1.72
N GLN A 191 -34.03 -30.22 -0.87
CA GLN A 191 -33.22 -30.47 0.33
C GLN A 191 -31.79 -30.88 -0.03
N ILE A 192 -31.56 -31.69 -1.04
CA ILE A 192 -30.23 -32.03 -1.54
C ILE A 192 -29.51 -30.77 -2.02
N ARG A 193 -30.15 -29.95 -2.84
CA ARG A 193 -29.56 -28.68 -3.29
C ARG A 193 -29.23 -27.73 -2.13
N SER A 194 -30.06 -27.72 -1.11
CA SER A 194 -29.81 -26.90 0.10
C SER A 194 -28.63 -27.45 0.89
N ALA A 195 -28.52 -28.76 1.07
CA ALA A 195 -27.39 -29.39 1.76
C ALA A 195 -26.06 -29.07 1.06
N VAL A 196 -25.97 -29.23 -0.25
CA VAL A 196 -24.73 -28.91 -1.01
C VAL A 196 -24.41 -27.41 -0.94
N ARG A 197 -25.40 -26.53 -0.95
CA ARG A 197 -25.14 -25.06 -0.77
C ARG A 197 -24.62 -24.75 0.61
N TRP A 198 -25.17 -25.33 1.67
CA TRP A 198 -24.66 -25.14 3.02
C TRP A 198 -23.25 -25.70 3.17
N GLU A 199 -22.93 -26.84 2.57
CA GLU A 199 -21.58 -27.37 2.52
C GLU A 199 -20.61 -26.38 1.87
N SER A 200 -20.99 -25.74 0.75
CA SER A 200 -20.16 -24.71 0.11
C SER A 200 -19.96 -23.46 0.99
N VAL A 201 -21.00 -23.04 1.73
CA VAL A 201 -20.91 -21.91 2.67
C VAL A 201 -19.94 -22.22 3.81
N ILE A 202 -20.02 -23.42 4.37
CA ILE A 202 -19.12 -23.86 5.45
C ILE A 202 -17.65 -23.87 4.98
N ILE A 203 -17.40 -24.46 3.80
CA ILE A 203 -16.05 -24.48 3.21
C ILE A 203 -15.54 -23.06 2.97
N ALA A 204 -16.38 -22.17 2.42
CA ALA A 204 -15.98 -20.79 2.16
C ALA A 204 -15.71 -20.00 3.46
N LEU A 205 -16.54 -20.16 4.48
CA LEU A 205 -16.34 -19.48 5.77
C LEU A 205 -15.10 -19.98 6.48
N LEU A 206 -14.84 -21.28 6.51
CA LEU A 206 -13.62 -21.83 7.10
C LEU A 206 -12.38 -21.35 6.35
N GLY A 207 -12.40 -21.36 5.02
CA GLY A 207 -11.33 -20.85 4.19
C GLY A 207 -11.11 -19.34 4.38
N ALA A 208 -12.20 -18.56 4.45
CA ALA A 208 -12.14 -17.13 4.68
C ALA A 208 -11.56 -16.79 6.08
N LEU A 209 -11.98 -17.52 7.12
CA LEU A 209 -11.49 -17.31 8.49
C LEU A 209 -9.98 -17.62 8.58
N LEU A 210 -9.56 -18.74 8.00
CA LEU A 210 -8.16 -19.14 7.97
C LEU A 210 -7.33 -18.12 7.17
N GLY A 211 -7.81 -17.73 5.99
CA GLY A 211 -7.19 -16.71 5.15
C GLY A 211 -7.09 -15.35 5.85
N LEU A 212 -8.12 -14.96 6.60
CA LEU A 212 -8.12 -13.72 7.39
C LEU A 212 -7.02 -13.73 8.44
N VAL A 213 -6.91 -14.80 9.22
CA VAL A 213 -5.87 -14.92 10.26
C VAL A 213 -4.48 -14.85 9.64
N ILE A 214 -4.22 -15.63 8.60
CA ILE A 214 -2.94 -15.64 7.90
C ILE A 214 -2.66 -14.27 7.28
N GLY A 215 -3.65 -13.68 6.60
CA GLY A 215 -3.53 -12.37 5.96
C GLY A 215 -3.21 -11.24 6.93
N LEU A 216 -3.86 -11.21 8.10
CA LEU A 216 -3.58 -10.22 9.15
C LEU A 216 -2.18 -10.39 9.74
N LEU A 217 -1.72 -11.63 9.97
CA LEU A 217 -0.37 -11.91 10.46
C LEU A 217 0.69 -11.46 9.45
N PHE A 218 0.50 -11.78 8.17
CA PHE A 218 1.39 -11.34 7.10
C PHE A 218 1.39 -9.82 6.95
N GLY A 219 0.21 -9.19 6.90
CA GLY A 219 0.09 -7.73 6.81
C GLY A 219 0.78 -7.01 7.95
N TRP A 220 0.59 -7.49 9.18
CA TRP A 220 1.29 -6.95 10.35
C TRP A 220 2.81 -7.13 10.25
N SER A 221 3.28 -8.30 9.80
CA SER A 221 4.71 -8.59 9.63
C SER A 221 5.35 -7.70 8.58
N VAL A 222 4.68 -7.47 7.45
CA VAL A 222 5.15 -6.57 6.39
C VAL A 222 5.26 -5.12 6.88
N VAL A 223 4.22 -4.60 7.55
CA VAL A 223 4.26 -3.24 8.12
C VAL A 223 5.39 -3.12 9.15
N ARG A 224 5.60 -4.16 9.98
CA ARG A 224 6.70 -4.17 10.93
C ARG A 224 8.08 -4.18 10.25
N ALA A 225 8.24 -4.92 9.17
CA ALA A 225 9.50 -5.00 8.40
C ALA A 225 9.81 -3.67 7.67
N LEU A 226 8.77 -2.95 7.23
CA LEU A 226 8.90 -1.67 6.52
C LEU A 226 8.84 -0.44 7.44
N ARG A 227 8.91 -0.64 8.76
CA ARG A 227 8.83 0.46 9.73
C ARG A 227 9.93 1.50 9.54
N ASP A 228 11.14 1.04 9.21
CA ASP A 228 12.29 1.90 8.94
C ASP A 228 12.18 2.68 7.62
N GLU A 229 11.28 2.27 6.73
CA GLU A 229 10.95 2.96 5.49
C GLU A 229 9.78 3.95 5.63
N GLY A 230 9.25 4.13 6.84
CA GLY A 230 8.20 5.10 7.15
C GLY A 230 6.77 4.53 7.24
N PHE A 231 6.59 3.23 7.08
CA PHE A 231 5.28 2.59 7.27
C PHE A 231 5.06 2.29 8.76
N THR A 232 4.48 3.24 9.49
CA THR A 232 4.33 3.14 10.95
C THR A 232 2.95 2.66 11.40
N THR A 233 1.93 2.76 10.54
CA THR A 233 0.54 2.47 10.88
C THR A 233 0.04 1.20 10.21
N PHE A 234 -0.38 0.23 11.01
CA PHE A 234 -1.15 -0.93 10.56
C PHE A 234 -2.64 -0.63 10.77
N ALA A 235 -3.31 -0.16 9.73
CA ALA A 235 -4.73 0.15 9.77
C ALA A 235 -5.55 -1.03 9.25
N ILE A 236 -6.52 -1.49 10.04
CA ILE A 236 -7.48 -2.50 9.64
C ILE A 236 -8.78 -1.80 9.29
N ALA A 237 -9.31 -2.07 8.10
CA ALA A 237 -10.62 -1.59 7.67
C ALA A 237 -11.66 -2.73 7.84
N PRO A 238 -12.33 -2.86 9.00
CA PRO A 238 -13.19 -4.01 9.30
C PRO A 238 -14.34 -4.15 8.30
N GLY A 239 -14.88 -3.04 7.80
CA GLY A 239 -15.92 -3.06 6.78
C GLY A 239 -15.48 -3.71 5.46
N GLN A 240 -14.23 -3.47 5.04
CA GLN A 240 -13.68 -4.11 3.84
C GLN A 240 -13.47 -5.61 4.05
N LEU A 241 -12.97 -6.02 5.22
CA LEU A 241 -12.80 -7.44 5.55
C LEU A 241 -14.13 -8.18 5.54
N VAL A 242 -15.17 -7.62 6.16
CA VAL A 242 -16.52 -8.19 6.15
C VAL A 242 -17.06 -8.27 4.72
N SER A 243 -16.89 -7.22 3.90
CA SER A 243 -17.35 -7.23 2.52
C SER A 243 -16.70 -8.32 1.67
N VAL A 244 -15.40 -8.56 1.86
CA VAL A 244 -14.68 -9.65 1.17
C VAL A 244 -15.23 -11.01 1.58
N VAL A 245 -15.44 -11.26 2.89
CA VAL A 245 -16.02 -12.52 3.38
C VAL A 245 -17.43 -12.75 2.79
N VAL A 246 -18.26 -11.70 2.76
CA VAL A 246 -19.60 -11.77 2.17
C VAL A 246 -19.53 -12.09 0.67
N VAL A 247 -18.69 -11.40 -0.09
CA VAL A 247 -18.52 -11.65 -1.54
C VAL A 247 -18.02 -13.08 -1.79
N LEU A 248 -17.03 -13.55 -1.03
CA LEU A 248 -16.53 -14.93 -1.12
C LEU A 248 -17.62 -15.95 -0.85
N THR A 249 -18.43 -15.73 0.19
CA THR A 249 -19.52 -16.64 0.57
C THR A 249 -20.60 -16.67 -0.52
N VAL A 250 -21.01 -15.52 -1.03
CA VAL A 250 -21.99 -15.44 -2.14
C VAL A 250 -21.46 -16.11 -3.41
N ALA A 251 -20.21 -15.85 -3.76
CA ALA A 251 -19.57 -16.44 -4.92
C ALA A 251 -19.43 -17.98 -4.79
N SER A 252 -19.14 -18.50 -3.59
CA SER A 252 -19.07 -19.94 -3.33
C SER A 252 -20.42 -20.63 -3.51
N VAL A 253 -21.50 -19.99 -3.05
CA VAL A 253 -22.87 -20.48 -3.32
C VAL A 253 -23.16 -20.52 -4.82
N GLY A 254 -22.69 -19.51 -5.57
CA GLY A 254 -22.76 -19.46 -7.03
C GLY A 254 -22.02 -20.65 -7.68
N ALA A 255 -20.79 -20.91 -7.24
CA ALA A 255 -19.97 -22.03 -7.73
C ALA A 255 -20.61 -23.40 -7.43
N ALA A 256 -21.33 -23.51 -6.31
CA ALA A 256 -22.03 -24.74 -5.90
C ALA A 256 -23.31 -25.01 -6.69
N ILE A 257 -23.85 -24.07 -7.48
CA ILE A 257 -25.12 -24.25 -8.21
C ILE A 257 -25.04 -25.43 -9.16
N LEU A 258 -23.98 -25.56 -9.94
CA LEU A 258 -23.81 -26.61 -10.93
C LEU A 258 -23.68 -28.01 -10.28
N PRO A 259 -22.76 -28.21 -9.29
CA PRO A 259 -22.68 -29.47 -8.55
C PRO A 259 -23.97 -29.82 -7.82
N ALA A 260 -24.64 -28.86 -7.17
CA ALA A 260 -25.89 -29.07 -6.47
C ALA A 260 -27.05 -29.53 -7.42
N ARG A 261 -27.09 -28.95 -8.63
CA ARG A 261 -28.07 -29.40 -9.64
C ARG A 261 -27.80 -30.82 -10.13
N ARG A 262 -26.54 -31.21 -10.29
CA ARG A 262 -26.14 -32.56 -10.67
C ARG A 262 -26.50 -33.55 -9.56
N ALA A 263 -26.18 -33.26 -8.31
CA ALA A 263 -26.55 -34.08 -7.15
C ALA A 263 -28.05 -34.33 -7.05
N ALA A 264 -28.87 -33.30 -7.28
CA ALA A 264 -30.33 -33.41 -7.22
C ALA A 264 -30.95 -34.21 -8.36
N ARG A 265 -30.20 -34.53 -9.41
CA ARG A 265 -30.66 -35.32 -10.57
C ARG A 265 -30.17 -36.76 -10.56
N ILE A 266 -29.49 -37.23 -9.52
CA ILE A 266 -29.00 -38.60 -9.38
C ILE A 266 -30.21 -39.56 -9.49
N ASP A 267 -30.11 -40.60 -10.33
CA ASP A 267 -31.13 -41.65 -10.43
C ASP A 267 -31.02 -42.57 -9.22
N VAL A 268 -32.13 -42.71 -8.49
CA VAL A 268 -32.16 -43.49 -7.23
C VAL A 268 -31.92 -44.98 -7.51
N LEU A 269 -32.43 -45.50 -8.58
CA LEU A 269 -32.28 -46.92 -8.94
C LEU A 269 -30.82 -47.20 -9.35
N ALA A 270 -30.23 -46.35 -10.18
CA ALA A 270 -28.84 -46.47 -10.61
C ALA A 270 -27.86 -46.27 -9.43
N ALA A 271 -28.18 -45.39 -8.48
CA ALA A 271 -27.34 -45.13 -7.31
C ALA A 271 -27.32 -46.31 -6.31
N ILE A 272 -28.38 -47.06 -6.21
CA ILE A 272 -28.46 -48.24 -5.32
C ILE A 272 -27.89 -49.49 -6.02
N ALA A 273 -27.96 -49.58 -7.34
CA ALA A 273 -27.49 -50.73 -8.14
C ALA A 273 -25.96 -50.63 -8.47
N ALA A 274 -25.33 -49.49 -8.20
CA ALA A 274 -23.89 -49.36 -8.40
C ALA A 274 -23.12 -50.09 -7.25
N GLU A 275 -22.53 -51.26 -7.61
CA GLU A 275 -21.55 -51.99 -6.78
C GLU A 275 -20.24 -51.28 -6.73
#